data_c104986fd2186afbc143e7684d260749
#
_entry.id   c104986fd2186afbc143e7684d260749
#
_cell.length_a   1.000
_cell.length_b   1.000
_cell.length_c   1.000
_cell.angle_alpha   90.00
_cell.angle_beta   90.00
_cell.angle_gamma   90.00
#
_symmetry.space_group_name_H-M   'P 1'
#
loop_
_entity.id
_entity.type
_entity.pdbx_description
1 polymer ?
#
loop_
_entity_poly.entity_id
_entity_poly.type
_entity_poly.pdbx_seq_one_letter_code
_entity_poly.pdbx_strand_id
1 'polypeptide(L)'
;MHVIFPTQKLTNPYIYQIGLKKIIILFLSVISLFFHADAASAEVKVETVADNLKLPWELVFTPDGRIFFTERDGKLWIIENESLDLVATFPVSFDPHGQEGGLLGLALDPEFEKNNFLYLYQTYFDFEMRHNKVVRYTVSNNQLTDEQIIIDEIPGARWHDGGRIKFGPDEKIYITTGDAANANLSQKIDSLAGKILRINADGTIPVDNPFESSPVFSYGHRNSQGIDWTENGILVSSEHGPSGEKGYAHDEINVIEPGKNYGWPVIVGDSNNPEYTNPILHSGDVTWAPSGLLYYDSDKISEWKGKFLVAALRGQHVMVLDLDLKNNSVKSVEKIFQDKYGRIRDLVQSPDGDVFILTSNGDNDKILRVTTLETPPLTVETKGQSSSLGGYLVYGIIIATVVAGAAILIKRRKK
;
A
#
# COMPACT_ATOMS: atom_id res chain seq x y z
N MET A 1 -92.58 -3.25 33.32
CA MET A 1 -91.56 -2.20 33.34
C MET A 1 -90.34 -2.78 32.64
N HIS A 2 -90.21 -2.54 31.33
CA HIS A 2 -89.10 -3.09 30.47
C HIS A 2 -88.00 -2.04 30.37
N VAL A 3 -86.78 -2.34 30.81
CA VAL A 3 -85.63 -1.49 30.66
C VAL A 3 -84.85 -2.00 29.46
N ILE A 4 -84.81 -1.19 28.43
CA ILE A 4 -83.99 -1.46 27.17
C ILE A 4 -82.62 -0.79 27.38
N PHE A 5 -81.55 -1.56 27.31
CA PHE A 5 -80.20 -1.04 27.25
C PHE A 5 -79.72 -0.89 25.78
N PRO A 6 -79.18 0.25 25.36
CA PRO A 6 -78.64 0.40 23.99
C PRO A 6 -77.26 -0.20 23.91
N THR A 7 -77.03 -1.04 22.88
CA THR A 7 -75.71 -1.54 22.47
C THR A 7 -74.99 -0.50 21.59
N GLN A 8 -74.02 0.20 22.12
CA GLN A 8 -73.09 0.99 21.29
C GLN A 8 -72.05 0.13 20.69
N LYS A 9 -71.98 0.04 19.32
CA LYS A 9 -70.89 -0.51 18.56
C LYS A 9 -69.82 0.57 18.41
N LEU A 10 -68.74 0.49 19.15
CA LEU A 10 -67.53 1.26 18.97
C LEU A 10 -66.64 0.55 17.93
N THR A 11 -66.77 0.92 16.65
CA THR A 11 -65.78 0.55 15.61
C THR A 11 -64.96 1.81 15.33
N ASN A 12 -63.76 1.89 15.95
CA ASN A 12 -62.83 2.96 15.70
C ASN A 12 -61.82 2.48 14.63
N PRO A 13 -61.88 2.97 13.38
CA PRO A 13 -61.01 2.54 12.27
C PRO A 13 -59.52 2.90 12.50
N TYR A 14 -59.23 3.83 13.42
CA TYR A 14 -57.84 4.24 13.73
C TYR A 14 -57.00 3.17 14.43
N ILE A 15 -57.62 2.26 15.19
CA ILE A 15 -56.89 1.18 15.90
C ILE A 15 -56.32 0.14 14.92
N TYR A 16 -56.99 -0.09 13.78
CA TYR A 16 -56.53 -1.03 12.73
C TYR A 16 -55.32 -0.52 11.95
N GLN A 17 -55.28 0.80 11.70
CA GLN A 17 -54.13 1.38 10.98
C GLN A 17 -52.85 1.42 11.83
N ILE A 18 -52.95 1.63 13.15
CA ILE A 18 -51.80 1.65 14.06
C ILE A 18 -51.21 0.22 14.22
N GLY A 19 -52.06 -0.80 14.30
CA GLY A 19 -51.61 -2.19 14.37
C GLY A 19 -50.85 -2.66 13.13
N LEU A 20 -51.35 -2.32 11.95
CA LEU A 20 -50.74 -2.74 10.66
C LEU A 20 -49.40 -2.01 10.43
N LYS A 21 -49.30 -0.70 10.74
CA LYS A 21 -48.05 0.08 10.65
C LYS A 21 -46.96 -0.46 11.61
N LYS A 22 -47.33 -0.83 12.83
CA LYS A 22 -46.37 -1.43 13.79
C LYS A 22 -45.89 -2.80 13.36
N ILE A 23 -46.73 -3.63 12.75
CA ILE A 23 -46.35 -4.95 12.22
C ILE A 23 -45.44 -4.79 11.00
N ILE A 24 -45.70 -3.84 10.09
CA ILE A 24 -44.87 -3.56 8.94
C ILE A 24 -43.53 -2.99 9.38
N ILE A 25 -43.45 -2.10 10.34
CA ILE A 25 -42.19 -1.55 10.90
C ILE A 25 -41.41 -2.65 11.61
N LEU A 26 -42.04 -3.57 12.34
CA LEU A 26 -41.37 -4.70 12.97
C LEU A 26 -40.82 -5.68 11.92
N PHE A 27 -41.55 -5.91 10.82
CA PHE A 27 -41.10 -6.78 9.72
C PHE A 27 -39.94 -6.16 8.94
N LEU A 28 -39.97 -4.84 8.69
CA LEU A 28 -38.86 -4.12 8.02
C LEU A 28 -37.61 -4.05 8.92
N SER A 29 -37.77 -3.93 10.25
CA SER A 29 -36.63 -3.95 11.16
C SER A 29 -36.03 -5.35 11.33
N VAL A 30 -36.80 -6.42 11.22
CA VAL A 30 -36.28 -7.80 11.21
C VAL A 30 -35.60 -8.12 9.88
N ILE A 31 -36.11 -7.63 8.74
CA ILE A 31 -35.46 -7.79 7.44
C ILE A 31 -34.15 -7.01 7.40
N SER A 32 -34.05 -5.82 7.99
CA SER A 32 -32.78 -5.06 8.05
C SER A 32 -31.72 -5.72 8.94
N LEU A 33 -32.10 -6.53 9.92
CA LEU A 33 -31.16 -7.32 10.74
C LEU A 33 -30.57 -8.53 10.00
N PHE A 34 -31.19 -9.01 8.91
CA PHE A 34 -30.68 -10.12 8.10
C PHE A 34 -29.82 -9.69 6.91
N PHE A 35 -29.69 -8.37 6.62
CA PHE A 35 -28.87 -7.84 5.52
C PHE A 35 -27.62 -7.09 5.97
N HIS A 36 -27.27 -7.11 7.24
CA HIS A 36 -25.91 -6.87 7.67
C HIS A 36 -25.19 -8.24 7.59
N ALA A 37 -24.93 -8.71 6.39
CA ALA A 37 -23.78 -9.56 6.19
C ALA A 37 -22.59 -8.63 6.43
N ASP A 38 -22.03 -8.67 7.63
CA ASP A 38 -20.67 -8.23 7.85
C ASP A 38 -19.87 -8.94 6.76
N ALA A 39 -19.29 -8.18 5.82
CA ALA A 39 -18.29 -8.72 4.94
C ALA A 39 -17.22 -9.25 5.90
N ALA A 40 -17.14 -10.58 6.03
CA ALA A 40 -16.16 -11.21 6.88
C ALA A 40 -14.81 -10.68 6.38
N SER A 41 -14.10 -9.94 7.21
CA SER A 41 -12.75 -9.49 6.94
C SER A 41 -11.95 -10.72 6.53
N ALA A 42 -11.31 -10.68 5.36
CA ALA A 42 -10.52 -11.80 4.90
C ALA A 42 -9.39 -12.02 5.89
N GLU A 43 -9.42 -13.14 6.61
CA GLU A 43 -8.34 -13.48 7.53
C GLU A 43 -7.06 -13.70 6.73
N VAL A 44 -6.04 -12.85 6.97
CA VAL A 44 -4.76 -12.96 6.28
C VAL A 44 -3.84 -13.95 6.98
N LYS A 45 -3.17 -14.78 6.18
CA LYS A 45 -2.08 -15.67 6.58
C LYS A 45 -0.74 -15.03 6.22
N VAL A 46 0.26 -15.18 7.09
CA VAL A 46 1.61 -14.74 6.82
C VAL A 46 2.55 -15.94 6.79
N GLU A 47 3.28 -16.09 5.70
CA GLU A 47 4.23 -17.15 5.45
C GLU A 47 5.64 -16.57 5.30
N THR A 48 6.68 -17.30 5.73
CA THR A 48 8.07 -16.94 5.45
C THR A 48 8.48 -17.53 4.10
N VAL A 49 8.91 -16.67 3.19
CA VAL A 49 9.41 -17.04 1.85
C VAL A 49 10.92 -17.26 1.88
N ALA A 50 11.64 -16.35 2.54
CA ALA A 50 13.08 -16.47 2.77
C ALA A 50 13.42 -15.91 4.13
N ASP A 51 14.45 -16.45 4.78
CA ASP A 51 14.98 -15.98 6.07
C ASP A 51 16.50 -15.94 6.05
N ASN A 52 17.11 -15.59 7.20
CA ASN A 52 18.55 -15.39 7.33
C ASN A 52 19.14 -14.37 6.38
N LEU A 53 18.33 -13.39 5.95
CA LEU A 53 18.73 -12.31 5.07
C LEU A 53 19.41 -11.18 5.86
N LYS A 54 20.12 -10.32 5.12
CA LYS A 54 20.85 -9.20 5.70
C LYS A 54 20.43 -7.88 5.07
N LEU A 55 19.51 -7.17 5.74
CA LEU A 55 18.99 -5.87 5.30
C LEU A 55 18.49 -5.89 3.86
N PRO A 56 17.56 -6.80 3.47
CA PRO A 56 16.95 -6.76 2.16
C PRO A 56 16.27 -5.40 1.96
N TRP A 57 16.38 -4.83 0.74
CA TRP A 57 15.94 -3.45 0.54
C TRP A 57 14.76 -3.32 -0.41
N GLU A 58 14.80 -3.96 -1.57
CA GLU A 58 13.71 -3.96 -2.56
C GLU A 58 13.57 -5.32 -3.23
N LEU A 59 12.35 -5.65 -3.65
CA LEU A 59 11.99 -6.90 -4.32
C LEU A 59 11.16 -6.59 -5.57
N VAL A 60 11.39 -7.34 -6.64
CA VAL A 60 10.58 -7.26 -7.86
C VAL A 60 10.24 -8.66 -8.37
N PHE A 61 9.08 -8.78 -9.00
CA PHE A 61 8.64 -9.99 -9.70
C PHE A 61 8.92 -9.86 -11.19
N THR A 62 9.57 -10.88 -11.78
CA THR A 62 9.63 -10.97 -13.23
C THR A 62 8.31 -11.52 -13.80
N PRO A 63 7.99 -11.25 -15.08
CA PRO A 63 6.79 -11.78 -15.71
C PRO A 63 6.69 -13.32 -15.71
N ASP A 64 7.83 -14.02 -15.68
CA ASP A 64 7.90 -15.48 -15.61
C ASP A 64 7.86 -16.03 -14.16
N GLY A 65 7.65 -15.16 -13.16
CA GLY A 65 7.42 -15.54 -11.76
C GLY A 65 8.66 -15.67 -10.89
N ARG A 66 9.86 -15.39 -11.42
CA ARG A 66 11.07 -15.28 -10.58
C ARG A 66 11.01 -14.01 -9.74
N ILE A 67 11.75 -14.02 -8.62
CA ILE A 67 11.82 -12.88 -7.71
C ILE A 67 13.28 -12.45 -7.61
N PHE A 68 13.56 -11.19 -7.98
CA PHE A 68 14.85 -10.58 -7.66
C PHE A 68 14.71 -9.70 -6.43
N PHE A 69 15.74 -9.67 -5.58
CA PHE A 69 15.79 -8.70 -4.48
C PHE A 69 17.23 -8.29 -4.16
N THR A 70 17.35 -7.09 -3.61
CA THR A 70 18.64 -6.53 -3.18
C THR A 70 18.86 -6.69 -1.69
N GLU A 71 20.12 -6.93 -1.28
CA GLU A 71 20.61 -6.71 0.08
C GLU A 71 21.57 -5.52 0.09
N ARG A 72 21.45 -4.68 1.12
CA ARG A 72 22.22 -3.42 1.20
C ARG A 72 23.73 -3.59 1.17
N ASP A 73 24.25 -4.77 1.54
CA ASP A 73 25.69 -5.09 1.49
C ASP A 73 26.22 -5.34 0.07
N GLY A 74 25.41 -5.12 -0.95
CA GLY A 74 25.79 -5.18 -2.35
C GLY A 74 25.36 -6.44 -3.07
N LYS A 75 24.58 -7.30 -2.48
CA LYS A 75 24.15 -8.56 -3.11
C LYS A 75 22.82 -8.41 -3.83
N LEU A 76 22.76 -8.94 -5.03
CA LEU A 76 21.53 -9.19 -5.77
C LEU A 76 21.26 -10.69 -5.75
N TRP A 77 20.08 -11.03 -5.27
CA TRP A 77 19.61 -12.41 -5.16
C TRP A 77 18.46 -12.69 -6.10
N ILE A 78 18.25 -13.97 -6.39
CA ILE A 78 17.09 -14.47 -7.11
C ILE A 78 16.44 -15.63 -6.33
N ILE A 79 15.12 -15.64 -6.30
CA ILE A 79 14.32 -16.80 -5.87
C ILE A 79 13.67 -17.38 -7.13
N GLU A 80 13.98 -18.61 -7.43
CA GLU A 80 13.45 -19.38 -8.57
C GLU A 80 13.20 -20.82 -8.13
N ASN A 81 12.01 -21.37 -8.37
CA ASN A 81 11.67 -22.74 -8.01
C ASN A 81 11.97 -23.09 -6.53
N GLU A 82 11.66 -22.18 -5.61
CA GLU A 82 11.94 -22.31 -4.18
C GLU A 82 13.44 -22.31 -3.80
N SER A 83 14.33 -22.08 -4.76
CA SER A 83 15.76 -21.92 -4.53
C SER A 83 16.13 -20.46 -4.39
N LEU A 84 17.05 -20.16 -3.48
CA LEU A 84 17.63 -18.83 -3.27
C LEU A 84 19.07 -18.83 -3.76
N ASP A 85 19.36 -18.11 -4.84
CA ASP A 85 20.66 -18.10 -5.48
C ASP A 85 21.23 -16.67 -5.58
N LEU A 86 22.53 -16.53 -5.37
CA LEU A 86 23.24 -15.26 -5.53
C LEU A 86 23.51 -14.98 -7.03
N VAL A 87 23.00 -13.87 -7.54
CA VAL A 87 23.20 -13.43 -8.92
C VAL A 87 24.50 -12.65 -9.07
N ALA A 88 24.71 -11.66 -8.20
CA ALA A 88 25.89 -10.79 -8.26
C ALA A 88 26.20 -10.16 -6.91
N THR A 89 27.46 -9.69 -6.75
CA THR A 89 27.88 -8.85 -5.63
C THR A 89 28.54 -7.59 -6.19
N PHE A 90 28.07 -6.42 -5.74
CA PHE A 90 28.53 -5.11 -6.20
C PHE A 90 29.41 -4.44 -5.13
N PRO A 91 30.45 -3.73 -5.54
CA PRO A 91 31.30 -2.93 -4.64
C PRO A 91 30.54 -1.63 -4.25
N VAL A 92 29.71 -1.71 -3.23
CA VAL A 92 28.92 -0.56 -2.73
C VAL A 92 29.52 0.03 -1.47
N SER A 93 29.24 1.32 -1.22
CA SER A 93 29.56 1.96 0.06
C SER A 93 28.49 1.55 1.09
N PHE A 94 28.84 0.61 1.95
CA PHE A 94 27.97 0.02 2.94
C PHE A 94 28.63 -0.09 4.31
N ASP A 95 27.87 0.25 5.37
CA ASP A 95 28.21 -0.02 6.77
C ASP A 95 26.91 -0.35 7.54
N PRO A 96 26.78 -1.54 8.13
CA PRO A 96 25.57 -1.95 8.83
C PRO A 96 25.31 -1.13 10.11
N HIS A 97 26.34 -0.45 10.66
CA HIS A 97 26.29 0.21 11.96
C HIS A 97 26.02 1.73 11.88
N GLY A 98 25.31 2.21 10.89
CA GLY A 98 24.85 3.59 10.91
C GLY A 98 25.04 4.36 9.61
N GLN A 99 24.97 3.67 8.49
CA GLN A 99 24.82 4.29 7.18
C GLN A 99 23.53 3.82 6.53
N GLU A 100 22.99 4.59 5.59
CA GLU A 100 21.79 4.24 4.84
C GLU A 100 22.10 3.73 3.43
N GLY A 101 23.26 4.08 2.89
CA GLY A 101 23.70 3.65 1.56
C GLY A 101 23.95 2.15 1.41
N GLY A 102 24.24 1.73 0.18
CA GLY A 102 24.49 0.36 -0.22
C GLY A 102 23.93 0.03 -1.61
N LEU A 103 23.54 -1.22 -1.82
CA LEU A 103 22.67 -1.63 -2.94
C LEU A 103 21.23 -1.48 -2.49
N LEU A 104 20.52 -0.51 -3.09
CA LEU A 104 19.20 -0.09 -2.62
C LEU A 104 18.11 -0.50 -3.60
N GLY A 105 17.58 0.43 -4.36
CA GLY A 105 16.48 0.25 -5.28
C GLY A 105 16.74 -0.73 -6.41
N LEU A 106 15.68 -1.40 -6.83
CA LEU A 106 15.67 -2.37 -7.91
C LEU A 106 14.39 -2.19 -8.73
N ALA A 107 14.50 -2.07 -10.04
CA ALA A 107 13.35 -2.03 -10.93
C ALA A 107 13.60 -2.88 -12.18
N LEU A 108 12.52 -3.43 -12.74
CA LEU A 108 12.53 -4.03 -14.06
C LEU A 108 11.97 -3.04 -15.08
N ASP A 109 12.51 -3.09 -16.29
CA ASP A 109 11.95 -2.36 -17.42
C ASP A 109 10.50 -2.82 -17.69
N PRO A 110 9.56 -1.93 -18.03
CA PRO A 110 8.21 -2.34 -18.42
C PRO A 110 8.15 -3.35 -19.56
N GLU A 111 9.16 -3.35 -20.45
CA GLU A 111 9.33 -4.31 -21.53
C GLU A 111 10.33 -5.44 -21.19
N PHE A 112 10.49 -5.80 -19.91
CA PHE A 112 11.47 -6.80 -19.45
C PHE A 112 11.40 -8.11 -20.22
N GLU A 113 10.23 -8.60 -20.61
CA GLU A 113 10.06 -9.80 -21.44
C GLU A 113 10.80 -9.72 -22.79
N LYS A 114 10.99 -8.49 -23.31
CA LYS A 114 11.65 -8.27 -24.60
C LYS A 114 13.12 -7.94 -24.46
N ASN A 115 13.45 -7.10 -23.48
CA ASN A 115 14.78 -6.49 -23.36
C ASN A 115 15.61 -7.05 -22.18
N ASN A 116 14.97 -7.69 -21.20
CA ASN A 116 15.59 -8.22 -19.99
C ASN A 116 16.35 -7.16 -19.17
N PHE A 117 15.93 -5.89 -19.20
CA PHE A 117 16.61 -4.82 -18.50
C PHE A 117 16.21 -4.75 -17.02
N LEU A 118 17.24 -4.69 -16.18
CA LEU A 118 17.13 -4.55 -14.73
C LEU A 118 17.93 -3.34 -14.29
N TYR A 119 17.38 -2.51 -13.42
CA TYR A 119 17.99 -1.28 -12.93
C TYR A 119 18.29 -1.39 -11.44
N LEU A 120 19.47 -0.92 -11.02
CA LEU A 120 19.94 -0.95 -9.63
C LEU A 120 20.38 0.44 -9.18
N TYR A 121 19.92 0.85 -8.01
CA TYR A 121 20.44 2.03 -7.32
C TYR A 121 21.60 1.64 -6.41
N GLN A 122 22.75 2.24 -6.60
CA GLN A 122 23.99 1.91 -5.93
C GLN A 122 24.61 3.13 -5.27
N THR A 123 24.97 3.02 -3.99
CA THR A 123 25.82 4.00 -3.31
C THR A 123 27.28 3.59 -3.46
N TYR A 124 28.12 4.47 -3.92
CA TYR A 124 29.54 4.22 -4.08
C TYR A 124 30.39 5.33 -3.47
N PHE A 125 31.68 5.09 -3.35
CA PHE A 125 32.63 6.06 -2.82
C PHE A 125 33.62 6.42 -3.92
N ASP A 126 33.69 7.71 -4.24
CA ASP A 126 34.65 8.24 -5.19
C ASP A 126 35.61 9.18 -4.48
N PHE A 127 36.88 8.77 -4.36
CA PHE A 127 37.98 9.43 -3.64
C PHE A 127 37.63 9.83 -2.21
N GLU A 128 36.92 10.93 -2.00
CA GLU A 128 36.59 11.47 -0.68
C GLU A 128 35.09 11.59 -0.42
N MET A 129 34.26 11.40 -1.45
CA MET A 129 32.81 11.63 -1.33
C MET A 129 31.98 10.40 -1.69
N ARG A 130 30.81 10.33 -1.09
CA ARG A 130 29.80 9.36 -1.47
C ARG A 130 28.92 9.96 -2.55
N HIS A 131 28.59 9.08 -3.49
CA HIS A 131 27.65 9.36 -4.55
C HIS A 131 26.71 8.18 -4.70
N ASN A 132 25.60 8.44 -5.35
CA ASN A 132 24.66 7.41 -5.78
C ASN A 132 24.55 7.44 -7.30
N LYS A 133 24.22 6.29 -7.88
CA LYS A 133 23.98 6.12 -9.31
C LYS A 133 22.88 5.11 -9.55
N VAL A 134 22.24 5.18 -10.72
CA VAL A 134 21.40 4.11 -11.26
C VAL A 134 22.10 3.48 -12.43
N VAL A 135 22.19 2.16 -12.40
CA VAL A 135 22.87 1.35 -13.42
C VAL A 135 21.88 0.35 -13.97
N ARG A 136 21.82 0.23 -15.28
CA ARG A 136 21.05 -0.78 -16.00
C ARG A 136 21.93 -1.96 -16.37
N TYR A 137 21.41 -3.16 -16.25
CA TYR A 137 22.00 -4.41 -16.68
C TYR A 137 21.03 -5.18 -17.58
N THR A 138 21.57 -6.03 -18.45
CA THR A 138 20.80 -7.06 -19.15
C THR A 138 20.87 -8.35 -18.36
N VAL A 139 19.73 -8.97 -18.07
CA VAL A 139 19.65 -10.27 -17.40
C VAL A 139 19.64 -11.39 -18.44
N SER A 140 20.60 -12.29 -18.38
CA SER A 140 20.68 -13.48 -19.26
C SER A 140 21.05 -14.71 -18.44
N ASN A 141 20.20 -15.75 -18.43
CA ASN A 141 20.42 -16.96 -17.63
C ASN A 141 20.80 -16.66 -16.17
N ASN A 142 20.08 -15.74 -15.53
CA ASN A 142 20.32 -15.26 -14.16
C ASN A 142 21.72 -14.64 -13.96
N GLN A 143 22.38 -14.20 -15.01
CA GLN A 143 23.62 -13.43 -14.98
C GLN A 143 23.37 -12.02 -15.51
N LEU A 144 24.18 -11.08 -15.04
CA LEU A 144 24.12 -9.69 -15.48
C LEU A 144 25.20 -9.40 -16.51
N THR A 145 24.81 -8.75 -17.61
CA THR A 145 25.70 -8.28 -18.68
C THR A 145 25.36 -6.83 -19.05
N ASP A 146 26.15 -6.23 -19.93
CA ASP A 146 25.88 -4.93 -20.58
C ASP A 146 25.59 -3.81 -19.58
N GLU A 147 26.50 -3.61 -18.61
CA GLU A 147 26.42 -2.53 -17.63
C GLU A 147 26.34 -1.17 -18.34
N GLN A 148 25.31 -0.39 -18.02
CA GLN A 148 25.14 0.98 -18.49
C GLN A 148 24.72 1.90 -17.34
N ILE A 149 25.51 2.94 -17.09
CA ILE A 149 25.15 3.99 -16.15
C ILE A 149 24.04 4.84 -16.77
N ILE A 150 22.93 4.99 -16.06
CA ILE A 150 21.73 5.72 -16.49
C ILE A 150 21.72 7.15 -15.93
N ILE A 151 22.09 7.30 -14.67
CA ILE A 151 22.33 8.59 -14.01
C ILE A 151 23.41 8.38 -12.96
N ASP A 152 24.27 9.36 -12.78
CA ASP A 152 25.42 9.30 -11.88
C ASP A 152 25.57 10.58 -11.06
N GLU A 153 26.54 10.60 -10.17
CA GLU A 153 26.92 11.76 -9.35
C GLU A 153 25.76 12.35 -8.52
N ILE A 154 24.75 11.53 -8.22
CA ILE A 154 23.72 11.91 -7.26
C ILE A 154 24.41 12.05 -5.90
N PRO A 155 24.35 13.20 -5.22
CA PRO A 155 25.00 13.38 -3.93
C PRO A 155 24.56 12.32 -2.93
N GLY A 156 25.52 11.67 -2.28
CA GLY A 156 25.30 10.69 -1.24
C GLY A 156 26.01 11.06 0.05
N ALA A 157 25.60 10.50 1.16
CA ALA A 157 26.20 10.72 2.45
C ALA A 157 26.15 9.49 3.36
N ARG A 158 26.41 9.68 4.65
CA ARG A 158 26.19 8.66 5.65
C ARG A 158 24.70 8.35 5.85
N TRP A 159 23.86 9.38 5.67
CA TRP A 159 22.40 9.33 5.82
C TRP A 159 21.73 10.09 4.69
N HIS A 160 20.48 9.74 4.44
CA HIS A 160 19.61 10.39 3.47
C HIS A 160 20.11 10.18 2.04
N ASP A 161 20.20 8.92 1.65
CA ASP A 161 20.55 8.52 0.27
C ASP A 161 19.32 8.34 -0.63
N GLY A 162 18.09 8.34 -0.08
CA GLY A 162 16.86 8.04 -0.82
C GLY A 162 16.86 6.58 -1.29
N GLY A 163 16.93 6.37 -2.60
CA GLY A 163 17.28 5.09 -3.21
C GLY A 163 16.14 4.30 -3.83
N ARG A 164 14.88 4.75 -3.76
CA ARG A 164 13.77 4.09 -4.45
C ARG A 164 13.84 4.41 -5.95
N ILE A 165 13.75 3.37 -6.78
CA ILE A 165 13.56 3.51 -8.23
C ILE A 165 12.32 2.73 -8.66
N LYS A 166 11.48 3.35 -9.48
CA LYS A 166 10.26 2.71 -9.97
C LYS A 166 9.86 3.29 -11.33
N PHE A 167 9.37 2.47 -12.22
CA PHE A 167 8.75 2.95 -13.46
C PHE A 167 7.35 3.47 -13.17
N GLY A 168 7.07 4.68 -13.63
CA GLY A 168 5.73 5.26 -13.61
C GLY A 168 4.82 4.72 -14.72
N PRO A 169 3.52 5.04 -14.66
CA PRO A 169 2.57 4.66 -15.71
C PRO A 169 2.86 5.32 -17.06
N ASP A 170 3.77 6.29 -17.10
CA ASP A 170 4.29 6.98 -18.28
C ASP A 170 5.58 6.36 -18.84
N GLU A 171 5.97 5.17 -18.31
CA GLU A 171 7.17 4.43 -18.69
C GLU A 171 8.49 5.20 -18.43
N LYS A 172 8.48 6.18 -17.52
CA LYS A 172 9.68 6.88 -17.07
C LYS A 172 10.15 6.31 -15.74
N ILE A 173 11.47 6.40 -15.51
CA ILE A 173 12.06 6.03 -14.22
C ILE A 173 11.93 7.22 -13.28
N TYR A 174 11.29 6.99 -12.12
CA TYR A 174 11.29 7.91 -11.01
C TYR A 174 12.28 7.42 -9.95
N ILE A 175 13.07 8.36 -9.44
CA ILE A 175 14.17 8.08 -8.51
C ILE A 175 14.01 9.01 -7.32
N THR A 176 13.96 8.46 -6.10
CA THR A 176 14.00 9.27 -4.89
C THR A 176 15.43 9.49 -4.45
N THR A 177 15.77 10.71 -4.08
CA THR A 177 17.09 11.07 -3.54
C THR A 177 16.94 11.77 -2.20
N GLY A 178 17.87 11.52 -1.27
CA GLY A 178 17.93 12.23 -0.02
C GLY A 178 18.73 13.54 -0.13
N ASP A 179 18.67 14.37 0.91
CA ASP A 179 19.42 15.62 0.96
C ASP A 179 20.93 15.44 1.17
N ALA A 180 21.41 14.20 1.21
CA ALA A 180 22.80 13.85 1.46
C ALA A 180 23.37 14.49 2.73
N ALA A 181 22.59 14.56 3.81
CA ALA A 181 22.91 15.23 5.07
C ALA A 181 23.28 16.73 4.94
N ASN A 182 22.92 17.35 3.81
CA ASN A 182 23.06 18.76 3.54
C ASN A 182 21.71 19.35 3.11
N ALA A 183 20.90 19.69 4.08
CA ALA A 183 19.51 20.12 3.89
C ALA A 183 19.34 21.27 2.87
N ASN A 184 20.34 22.15 2.73
CA ASN A 184 20.26 23.27 1.78
C ASN A 184 20.25 22.82 0.31
N LEU A 185 20.72 21.60 0.00
CA LEU A 185 20.70 21.06 -1.36
C LEU A 185 19.28 20.78 -1.86
N SER A 186 18.35 20.49 -0.96
CA SER A 186 16.95 20.19 -1.30
C SER A 186 16.26 21.35 -2.01
N GLN A 187 16.63 22.59 -1.69
CA GLN A 187 16.07 23.80 -2.32
C GLN A 187 16.81 24.23 -3.61
N LYS A 188 17.93 23.61 -3.96
CA LYS A 188 18.70 23.94 -5.16
C LYS A 188 18.29 23.07 -6.32
N ILE A 189 17.73 23.67 -7.39
CA ILE A 189 17.26 22.92 -8.59
C ILE A 189 18.42 22.32 -9.40
N ASP A 190 19.61 22.89 -9.29
CA ASP A 190 20.83 22.39 -9.93
C ASP A 190 21.50 21.23 -9.19
N SER A 191 20.98 20.88 -8.01
CA SER A 191 21.41 19.69 -7.24
C SER A 191 20.46 18.53 -7.42
N LEU A 192 20.97 17.31 -7.52
CA LEU A 192 20.17 16.08 -7.54
C LEU A 192 19.79 15.57 -6.13
N ALA A 193 20.28 16.21 -5.06
CA ALA A 193 19.96 15.83 -3.68
C ALA A 193 18.62 16.40 -3.20
N GLY A 194 17.85 15.62 -2.45
CA GLY A 194 16.55 16.03 -1.90
C GLY A 194 15.49 16.24 -2.98
N LYS A 195 15.38 15.31 -3.90
CA LYS A 195 14.52 15.35 -5.09
C LYS A 195 13.74 14.06 -5.30
N ILE A 196 12.68 14.16 -6.06
CA ILE A 196 12.21 13.07 -6.91
C ILE A 196 12.65 13.43 -8.33
N LEU A 197 13.42 12.56 -8.95
CA LEU A 197 13.90 12.70 -10.32
C LEU A 197 13.02 11.89 -11.26
N ARG A 198 12.90 12.34 -12.54
CA ARG A 198 12.19 11.61 -13.60
C ARG A 198 13.04 11.63 -14.87
N ILE A 199 13.37 10.45 -15.38
CA ILE A 199 14.21 10.26 -16.57
C ILE A 199 13.63 9.18 -17.48
N ASN A 200 14.06 9.18 -18.74
CA ASN A 200 13.80 8.07 -19.67
C ASN A 200 14.61 6.82 -19.27
N ALA A 201 14.19 5.65 -19.72
CA ALA A 201 14.86 4.38 -19.48
C ALA A 201 16.33 4.33 -19.98
N ASP A 202 16.69 5.18 -20.92
CA ASP A 202 18.05 5.33 -21.46
C ASP A 202 18.91 6.41 -20.74
N GLY A 203 18.33 7.08 -19.73
CA GLY A 203 18.98 8.13 -18.96
C GLY A 203 18.79 9.55 -19.53
N THR A 204 18.18 9.69 -20.70
CA THR A 204 17.88 11.02 -21.26
C THR A 204 16.76 11.72 -20.47
N ILE A 205 16.74 13.05 -20.53
CA ILE A 205 15.74 13.84 -19.81
C ILE A 205 14.47 13.96 -20.65
N PRO A 206 13.29 13.61 -20.09
CA PRO A 206 12.02 13.81 -20.76
C PRO A 206 11.75 15.29 -21.08
N VAL A 207 11.28 15.58 -22.30
CA VAL A 207 11.03 16.96 -22.77
C VAL A 207 9.89 17.66 -22.03
N ASP A 208 9.05 16.87 -21.36
CA ASP A 208 7.90 17.33 -20.57
C ASP A 208 8.20 17.39 -19.06
N ASN A 209 9.48 17.30 -18.65
CA ASN A 209 9.86 17.55 -17.28
C ASN A 209 9.59 19.02 -16.90
N PRO A 210 9.25 19.28 -15.62
CA PRO A 210 8.86 20.64 -15.19
C PRO A 210 9.98 21.68 -15.25
N PHE A 211 11.23 21.21 -15.23
CA PHE A 211 12.42 22.09 -15.35
C PHE A 211 13.18 21.70 -16.62
N GLU A 212 13.40 22.69 -17.48
CA GLU A 212 14.06 22.49 -18.77
C GLU A 212 15.45 21.83 -18.60
N SER A 213 15.69 20.78 -19.35
CA SER A 213 16.97 20.04 -19.37
C SER A 213 17.40 19.51 -17.98
N SER A 214 16.47 19.34 -17.04
CA SER A 214 16.70 18.84 -15.69
C SER A 214 15.96 17.53 -15.43
N PRO A 215 16.57 16.54 -14.76
CA PRO A 215 15.88 15.34 -14.33
C PRO A 215 14.96 15.58 -13.12
N VAL A 216 14.99 16.76 -12.51
CA VAL A 216 14.20 17.09 -11.32
C VAL A 216 12.71 17.13 -11.66
N PHE A 217 11.93 16.28 -10.97
CA PHE A 217 10.47 16.26 -11.07
C PHE A 217 9.80 17.07 -9.95
N SER A 218 10.29 16.90 -8.71
CA SER A 218 9.91 17.69 -7.55
C SER A 218 11.11 17.90 -6.64
N TYR A 219 11.05 18.90 -5.73
CA TYR A 219 12.18 19.28 -4.89
C TYR A 219 11.76 19.68 -3.48
N GLY A 220 12.72 19.95 -2.62
CA GLY A 220 12.45 20.29 -1.23
C GLY A 220 12.12 19.05 -0.39
N HIS A 221 12.68 17.90 -0.75
CA HIS A 221 12.58 16.64 -0.02
C HIS A 221 13.77 16.45 0.91
N ARG A 222 13.55 15.77 2.04
CA ARG A 222 14.61 15.39 2.97
C ARG A 222 15.19 14.01 2.66
N ASN A 223 14.38 12.98 2.73
CA ASN A 223 14.79 11.58 2.48
C ASN A 223 13.58 10.72 2.13
N SER A 224 13.10 10.86 0.91
CA SER A 224 12.01 10.06 0.38
C SER A 224 12.47 8.64 0.09
N GLN A 225 11.76 7.61 0.56
CA GLN A 225 12.14 6.20 0.41
C GLN A 225 11.06 5.30 -0.19
N GLY A 226 9.86 5.79 -0.38
CA GLY A 226 8.79 5.07 -1.04
C GLY A 226 8.04 5.95 -2.01
N ILE A 227 7.70 5.39 -3.17
CA ILE A 227 6.82 6.01 -4.17
C ILE A 227 5.91 4.96 -4.78
N ASP A 228 4.68 5.32 -5.05
CA ASP A 228 3.76 4.53 -5.87
C ASP A 228 2.64 5.38 -6.45
N TRP A 229 1.91 4.82 -7.42
CA TRP A 229 0.84 5.49 -8.13
C TRP A 229 -0.50 4.83 -7.88
N THR A 230 -1.54 5.63 -7.82
CA THR A 230 -2.91 5.13 -7.95
C THR A 230 -3.18 4.68 -9.39
N GLU A 231 -4.26 3.91 -9.61
CA GLU A 231 -4.74 3.55 -10.94
C GLU A 231 -4.93 4.75 -11.88
N ASN A 232 -5.23 5.92 -11.32
CA ASN A 232 -5.43 7.16 -12.08
C ASN A 232 -4.13 7.97 -12.25
N GLY A 233 -2.97 7.42 -11.90
CA GLY A 233 -1.66 8.01 -12.11
C GLY A 233 -1.28 9.11 -11.11
N ILE A 234 -1.94 9.21 -9.96
CA ILE A 234 -1.53 10.14 -8.89
C ILE A 234 -0.36 9.53 -8.14
N LEU A 235 0.78 10.22 -8.15
CA LEU A 235 2.00 9.81 -7.45
C LEU A 235 1.94 10.21 -5.98
N VAL A 236 2.22 9.25 -5.11
CA VAL A 236 2.37 9.46 -3.66
C VAL A 236 3.75 9.03 -3.22
N SER A 237 4.33 9.73 -2.26
CA SER A 237 5.64 9.43 -1.66
C SER A 237 5.56 9.33 -0.15
N SER A 238 6.41 8.49 0.42
CA SER A 238 6.68 8.42 1.86
C SER A 238 8.08 8.97 2.15
N GLU A 239 8.21 9.82 3.17
CA GLU A 239 9.42 10.56 3.43
C GLU A 239 9.78 10.63 4.91
N HIS A 240 11.07 10.46 5.24
CA HIS A 240 11.60 10.64 6.59
C HIS A 240 11.72 12.11 6.95
N GLY A 241 11.03 12.55 7.97
CA GLY A 241 11.22 13.83 8.61
C GLY A 241 12.47 13.92 9.49
N PRO A 242 12.74 15.07 10.12
CA PRO A 242 13.88 15.25 11.02
C PRO A 242 13.72 14.45 12.29
N SER A 243 14.31 13.26 12.35
CA SER A 243 14.15 12.30 13.43
C SER A 243 14.77 12.78 14.75
N GLY A 244 14.04 12.64 15.83
CA GLY A 244 14.58 12.25 17.14
C GLY A 244 15.12 13.29 18.07
N GLU A 245 15.36 14.53 17.69
CA GLU A 245 15.71 15.57 18.65
C GLU A 245 14.49 16.43 19.01
N LYS A 246 14.08 16.41 20.28
CA LYS A 246 13.09 17.34 20.87
C LYS A 246 11.65 17.25 20.34
N GLY A 247 11.14 16.05 20.03
CA GLY A 247 9.77 15.90 19.53
C GLY A 247 9.58 16.37 18.09
N TYR A 248 10.64 16.38 17.31
CA TYR A 248 10.63 16.74 15.90
C TYR A 248 10.74 15.47 15.05
N ALA A 249 9.64 14.90 14.64
CA ALA A 249 9.64 13.77 13.71
C ALA A 249 9.10 14.19 12.35
N HIS A 250 7.82 14.47 12.28
CA HIS A 250 7.13 14.95 11.07
C HIS A 250 7.51 14.15 9.82
N ASP A 251 7.56 12.81 9.95
CA ASP A 251 7.61 11.94 8.79
C ASP A 251 6.37 12.18 7.93
N GLU A 252 6.49 12.16 6.61
CA GLU A 252 5.46 12.67 5.71
C GLU A 252 4.97 11.63 4.69
N ILE A 253 3.72 11.76 4.32
CA ILE A 253 3.12 11.18 3.11
C ILE A 253 2.73 12.34 2.21
N ASN A 254 3.32 12.39 1.03
CA ASN A 254 3.21 13.50 0.11
C ASN A 254 2.49 13.07 -1.18
N VAL A 255 1.53 13.87 -1.66
CA VAL A 255 1.01 13.77 -3.02
C VAL A 255 1.95 14.56 -3.92
N ILE A 256 2.59 13.88 -4.87
CA ILE A 256 3.67 14.46 -5.66
C ILE A 256 3.15 15.03 -6.97
N GLU A 257 3.44 16.30 -7.20
CA GLU A 257 3.11 17.03 -8.42
C GLU A 257 4.38 17.58 -9.10
N PRO A 258 4.40 17.65 -10.44
CA PRO A 258 5.55 18.16 -11.18
C PRO A 258 5.87 19.63 -10.81
N GLY A 259 7.15 19.91 -10.58
CA GLY A 259 7.66 21.26 -10.31
C GLY A 259 7.38 21.79 -8.90
N LYS A 260 6.72 21.04 -8.03
CA LYS A 260 6.36 21.49 -6.69
C LYS A 260 7.54 21.40 -5.70
N ASN A 261 7.51 22.33 -4.73
CA ASN A 261 8.45 22.42 -3.61
C ASN A 261 7.79 21.91 -2.33
N TYR A 262 8.36 20.85 -1.73
CA TYR A 262 7.86 20.22 -0.50
C TYR A 262 8.48 20.82 0.78
N GLY A 263 9.29 21.84 0.62
CA GLY A 263 9.64 22.82 1.64
C GLY A 263 10.83 22.49 2.53
N TRP A 264 11.32 21.25 2.57
CA TRP A 264 12.52 20.94 3.37
C TRP A 264 13.74 21.77 2.93
N PRO A 265 14.53 22.38 3.82
CA PRO A 265 14.42 22.41 5.29
C PRO A 265 13.69 23.65 5.82
N VAL A 266 13.06 24.44 4.96
CA VAL A 266 12.42 25.72 5.34
C VAL A 266 11.15 25.48 6.16
N ILE A 267 10.39 24.46 5.80
CA ILE A 267 9.23 23.98 6.56
C ILE A 267 9.40 22.52 6.94
N VAL A 268 8.66 22.09 7.97
CA VAL A 268 8.55 20.72 8.45
C VAL A 268 7.09 20.48 8.80
N GLY A 269 6.46 19.49 8.15
CA GLY A 269 5.03 19.28 8.25
C GLY A 269 4.22 20.41 7.60
N ASP A 270 3.13 20.81 8.22
CA ASP A 270 2.19 21.79 7.66
C ASP A 270 2.75 23.23 7.69
N SER A 271 2.45 23.98 6.62
CA SER A 271 2.78 25.39 6.49
C SER A 271 1.61 26.18 5.90
N ASN A 272 1.49 27.44 6.29
CA ASN A 272 0.57 28.39 5.67
C ASN A 272 1.18 29.15 4.48
N ASN A 273 2.45 28.89 4.14
CA ASN A 273 3.11 29.52 3.01
C ASN A 273 2.75 28.80 1.70
N PRO A 274 2.04 29.45 0.75
CA PRO A 274 1.60 28.82 -0.51
C PRO A 274 2.74 28.48 -1.49
N GLU A 275 3.97 28.89 -1.20
CA GLU A 275 5.16 28.52 -1.98
C GLU A 275 5.54 27.05 -1.80
N TYR A 276 5.06 26.43 -0.71
CA TYR A 276 5.33 25.03 -0.38
C TYR A 276 4.09 24.18 -0.44
N THR A 277 4.27 22.92 -0.81
CA THR A 277 3.22 21.90 -0.82
C THR A 277 3.25 21.16 0.51
N ASN A 278 2.13 21.16 1.23
CA ASN A 278 2.00 20.45 2.49
C ASN A 278 1.83 18.93 2.24
N PRO A 279 2.32 18.10 3.17
CA PRO A 279 2.00 16.67 3.15
C PRO A 279 0.49 16.44 3.31
N ILE A 280 -0.03 15.36 2.73
CA ILE A 280 -1.42 14.91 2.99
C ILE A 280 -1.56 14.33 4.40
N LEU A 281 -0.45 13.82 4.96
CA LEU A 281 -0.35 13.29 6.30
C LEU A 281 1.08 13.44 6.82
N HIS A 282 1.24 13.86 8.06
CA HIS A 282 2.52 13.81 8.78
C HIS A 282 2.38 13.18 10.16
N SER A 283 3.49 12.70 10.70
CA SER A 283 3.52 11.93 11.96
C SER A 283 3.44 12.79 13.22
N GLY A 284 3.51 14.11 13.11
CA GLY A 284 3.68 14.99 14.26
C GLY A 284 5.01 14.67 14.98
N ASP A 285 4.97 14.59 16.29
CA ASP A 285 6.17 14.38 17.13
C ASP A 285 6.60 12.90 17.24
N VAL A 286 5.92 11.99 16.52
CA VAL A 286 6.19 10.54 16.56
C VAL A 286 6.94 10.12 15.31
N THR A 287 8.06 9.41 15.48
CA THR A 287 8.84 8.89 14.34
C THR A 287 8.28 7.54 13.88
N TRP A 288 7.87 7.46 12.62
CA TRP A 288 7.53 6.23 11.90
C TRP A 288 8.75 5.68 11.14
N ALA A 289 9.58 6.58 10.59
CA ALA A 289 10.58 6.31 9.57
C ALA A 289 9.97 5.49 8.42
N PRO A 290 9.05 6.08 7.63
CA PRO A 290 8.35 5.38 6.56
C PRO A 290 9.31 5.07 5.41
N SER A 291 9.23 3.86 4.84
CA SER A 291 10.09 3.42 3.75
C SER A 291 9.24 2.99 2.56
N GLY A 292 9.22 1.72 2.17
CA GLY A 292 8.44 1.27 1.03
C GLY A 292 6.97 1.69 1.10
N LEU A 293 6.41 2.05 -0.05
CA LEU A 293 5.03 2.46 -0.23
C LEU A 293 4.45 1.67 -1.40
N LEU A 294 3.27 1.10 -1.19
CA LEU A 294 2.55 0.27 -2.14
C LEU A 294 1.11 0.77 -2.25
N TYR A 295 0.65 1.10 -3.45
CA TYR A 295 -0.76 1.20 -3.76
C TYR A 295 -1.30 -0.20 -4.05
N TYR A 296 -2.21 -0.68 -3.22
CA TYR A 296 -2.75 -2.04 -3.37
C TYR A 296 -4.00 -2.03 -4.25
N ASP A 297 -3.94 -2.64 -5.44
CA ASP A 297 -5.02 -2.61 -6.45
C ASP A 297 -5.76 -3.95 -6.61
N SER A 298 -5.28 -5.03 -5.96
CA SER A 298 -5.87 -6.36 -6.09
C SER A 298 -7.15 -6.55 -5.26
N ASP A 299 -8.05 -7.39 -5.75
CA ASP A 299 -9.24 -7.83 -5.01
C ASP A 299 -8.94 -8.91 -3.95
N LYS A 300 -7.71 -9.48 -3.93
CA LYS A 300 -7.38 -10.63 -3.09
C LYS A 300 -7.49 -10.33 -1.59
N ILE A 301 -7.02 -9.17 -1.16
CA ILE A 301 -7.23 -8.66 0.20
C ILE A 301 -8.11 -7.41 0.06
N SER A 302 -9.41 -7.66 -0.02
CA SER A 302 -10.41 -6.63 -0.39
C SER A 302 -10.40 -5.40 0.52
N GLU A 303 -10.01 -5.56 1.79
CA GLU A 303 -9.92 -4.47 2.76
C GLU A 303 -8.80 -3.47 2.45
N TRP A 304 -7.80 -3.89 1.66
CA TRP A 304 -6.66 -3.04 1.27
C TRP A 304 -6.81 -2.44 -0.12
N LYS A 305 -7.76 -2.94 -0.92
CA LYS A 305 -7.95 -2.46 -2.29
C LYS A 305 -8.20 -0.96 -2.35
N GLY A 306 -7.45 -0.27 -3.22
CA GLY A 306 -7.51 1.18 -3.42
C GLY A 306 -6.86 1.99 -2.30
N LYS A 307 -6.11 1.35 -1.38
CA LYS A 307 -5.41 1.99 -0.29
C LYS A 307 -3.89 1.91 -0.47
N PHE A 308 -3.20 2.81 0.22
CA PHE A 308 -1.74 2.76 0.31
C PHE A 308 -1.31 1.98 1.55
N LEU A 309 -0.35 1.08 1.37
CA LEU A 309 0.35 0.41 2.45
C LEU A 309 1.72 1.04 2.60
N VAL A 310 2.09 1.44 3.82
CA VAL A 310 3.37 2.11 4.10
C VAL A 310 4.16 1.30 5.12
N ALA A 311 5.36 0.88 4.74
CA ALA A 311 6.30 0.20 5.61
C ALA A 311 6.93 1.20 6.61
N ALA A 312 6.92 0.90 7.91
CA ALA A 312 7.51 1.74 8.93
C ALA A 312 8.70 1.03 9.59
N LEU A 313 9.90 1.64 9.45
CA LEU A 313 11.12 1.11 10.03
C LEU A 313 11.14 1.28 11.54
N ARG A 314 11.06 2.53 12.03
CA ARG A 314 11.07 2.80 13.47
C ARG A 314 9.72 2.55 14.12
N GLY A 315 8.65 2.75 13.38
CA GLY A 315 7.29 2.46 13.83
C GLY A 315 7.00 0.96 13.98
N GLN A 316 7.76 0.08 13.32
CA GLN A 316 7.64 -1.39 13.38
C GLN A 316 6.22 -1.88 13.06
N HIS A 317 5.60 -1.29 12.06
CA HIS A 317 4.25 -1.65 11.60
C HIS A 317 4.09 -1.36 10.10
N VAL A 318 3.01 -1.82 9.53
CA VAL A 318 2.50 -1.35 8.25
C VAL A 318 1.32 -0.42 8.52
N MET A 319 1.30 0.76 7.91
CA MET A 319 0.12 1.63 7.88
C MET A 319 -0.70 1.31 6.64
N VAL A 320 -2.00 1.13 6.81
CA VAL A 320 -2.98 1.06 5.72
C VAL A 320 -3.70 2.41 5.67
N LEU A 321 -3.47 3.16 4.60
CA LEU A 321 -3.94 4.53 4.43
C LEU A 321 -5.06 4.58 3.40
N ASP A 322 -6.27 4.95 3.81
CA ASP A 322 -7.34 5.35 2.89
C ASP A 322 -7.30 6.87 2.69
N LEU A 323 -6.90 7.29 1.50
CA LEU A 323 -6.72 8.70 1.16
C LEU A 323 -7.86 9.19 0.25
N ASP A 324 -8.38 10.37 0.53
CA ASP A 324 -9.23 11.13 -0.40
C ASP A 324 -8.35 12.13 -1.17
N LEU A 325 -7.72 11.66 -2.23
CA LEU A 325 -6.79 12.45 -3.03
C LEU A 325 -7.49 13.61 -3.77
N LYS A 326 -8.80 13.51 -3.99
CA LYS A 326 -9.57 14.60 -4.61
C LYS A 326 -9.74 15.79 -3.66
N ASN A 327 -9.95 15.51 -2.37
CA ASN A 327 -10.14 16.53 -1.35
C ASN A 327 -8.86 16.78 -0.52
N ASN A 328 -7.74 16.17 -0.92
CA ASN A 328 -6.44 16.22 -0.24
C ASN A 328 -6.59 15.96 1.27
N SER A 329 -7.18 14.83 1.63
CA SER A 329 -7.47 14.48 3.03
C SER A 329 -7.33 12.99 3.31
N VAL A 330 -7.12 12.64 4.57
CA VAL A 330 -7.02 11.26 5.04
C VAL A 330 -8.38 10.80 5.54
N LYS A 331 -8.92 9.69 5.01
CA LYS A 331 -10.15 9.08 5.50
C LYS A 331 -9.89 8.18 6.71
N SER A 332 -8.85 7.35 6.64
CA SER A 332 -8.46 6.47 7.76
C SER A 332 -6.99 6.10 7.71
N VAL A 333 -6.44 5.84 8.91
CA VAL A 333 -5.10 5.27 9.11
C VAL A 333 -5.27 4.07 10.03
N GLU A 334 -4.91 2.90 9.56
CA GLU A 334 -4.88 1.67 10.34
C GLU A 334 -3.43 1.19 10.47
N LYS A 335 -3.06 0.64 11.63
CA LYS A 335 -1.73 0.04 11.85
C LYS A 335 -1.89 -1.47 12.00
N ILE A 336 -1.25 -2.21 11.13
CA ILE A 336 -1.25 -3.67 11.13
C ILE A 336 0.16 -4.21 11.41
N PHE A 337 0.27 -5.45 11.89
CA PHE A 337 1.54 -6.12 12.22
C PHE A 337 2.42 -5.36 13.22
N GLN A 338 1.83 -4.53 14.09
CA GLN A 338 2.55 -3.70 15.04
C GLN A 338 3.45 -4.56 15.94
N ASP A 339 4.73 -4.21 15.99
CA ASP A 339 5.81 -4.87 16.76
C ASP A 339 6.01 -6.38 16.47
N LYS A 340 5.34 -6.91 15.43
CA LYS A 340 5.33 -8.36 15.16
C LYS A 340 6.56 -8.82 14.38
N TYR A 341 7.05 -8.01 13.44
CA TYR A 341 8.16 -8.37 12.56
C TYR A 341 9.35 -7.42 12.68
N GLY A 342 9.32 -6.50 13.64
CA GLY A 342 10.31 -5.46 13.82
C GLY A 342 10.22 -4.38 12.71
N ARG A 343 11.37 -3.90 12.28
CA ARG A 343 11.49 -2.86 11.24
C ARG A 343 11.06 -3.42 9.89
N ILE A 344 10.14 -2.74 9.23
CA ILE A 344 9.65 -3.12 7.89
C ILE A 344 10.23 -2.16 6.87
N ARG A 345 10.91 -2.72 5.85
CA ARG A 345 11.60 -1.95 4.80
C ARG A 345 10.74 -1.70 3.59
N ASP A 346 10.09 -2.74 3.08
CA ASP A 346 9.42 -2.66 1.80
C ASP A 346 8.15 -3.51 1.75
N LEU A 347 7.27 -3.15 0.84
CA LEU A 347 6.00 -3.79 0.57
C LEU A 347 5.82 -3.90 -0.94
N VAL A 348 5.60 -5.09 -1.45
CA VAL A 348 5.45 -5.35 -2.88
C VAL A 348 4.25 -6.25 -3.12
N GLN A 349 3.37 -5.87 -4.04
CA GLN A 349 2.27 -6.72 -4.49
C GLN A 349 2.79 -7.70 -5.54
N SER A 350 2.50 -8.98 -5.35
CA SER A 350 2.76 -10.00 -6.37
C SER A 350 1.73 -9.95 -7.51
N PRO A 351 2.01 -10.52 -8.69
CA PRO A 351 1.03 -10.63 -9.77
C PRO A 351 -0.28 -11.30 -9.35
N ASP A 352 -0.23 -12.21 -8.35
CA ASP A 352 -1.41 -12.90 -7.81
C ASP A 352 -2.15 -12.10 -6.72
N GLY A 353 -1.69 -10.88 -6.41
CA GLY A 353 -2.30 -9.99 -5.41
C GLY A 353 -1.92 -10.28 -3.96
N ASP A 354 -0.92 -11.13 -3.70
CA ASP A 354 -0.33 -11.25 -2.36
C ASP A 354 0.57 -10.05 -2.06
N VAL A 355 0.79 -9.74 -0.78
CA VAL A 355 1.71 -8.69 -0.38
C VAL A 355 2.97 -9.31 0.21
N PHE A 356 4.11 -8.98 -0.36
CA PHE A 356 5.42 -9.37 0.16
C PHE A 356 5.98 -8.25 1.03
N ILE A 357 6.50 -8.63 2.19
CA ILE A 357 7.06 -7.72 3.20
C ILE A 357 8.53 -8.05 3.39
N LEU A 358 9.39 -7.04 3.27
CA LEU A 358 10.81 -7.14 3.58
C LEU A 358 11.07 -6.53 4.95
N THR A 359 11.72 -7.28 5.85
CA THR A 359 12.15 -6.75 7.16
C THR A 359 13.53 -6.09 7.07
N SER A 360 13.92 -5.33 8.08
CA SER A 360 15.20 -4.59 8.12
C SER A 360 15.71 -4.44 9.56
N ASN A 361 15.94 -5.58 10.22
CA ASN A 361 16.36 -5.64 11.63
C ASN A 361 17.89 -5.74 11.80
N GLY A 362 18.60 -6.00 10.69
CA GLY A 362 20.06 -6.12 10.64
C GLY A 362 20.54 -7.51 10.26
N ASP A 363 20.35 -8.46 11.13
CA ASP A 363 20.65 -9.88 10.88
C ASP A 363 19.36 -10.70 10.97
N ASN A 364 19.30 -11.80 10.26
CA ASN A 364 18.17 -12.72 10.23
C ASN A 364 16.86 -12.07 9.75
N ASP A 365 17.00 -11.16 8.80
CA ASP A 365 15.86 -10.54 8.12
C ASP A 365 15.10 -11.55 7.24
N LYS A 366 13.89 -11.18 6.85
CA LYS A 366 12.96 -12.07 6.17
C LYS A 366 12.27 -11.38 5.02
N ILE A 367 11.90 -12.21 4.05
CA ILE A 367 10.82 -11.93 3.10
C ILE A 367 9.61 -12.73 3.55
N LEU A 368 8.51 -12.04 3.82
CA LEU A 368 7.24 -12.61 4.25
C LEU A 368 6.22 -12.44 3.13
N ARG A 369 5.32 -13.39 2.97
CA ARG A 369 4.16 -13.33 2.07
C ARG A 369 2.90 -13.24 2.91
N VAL A 370 2.08 -12.24 2.65
CA VAL A 370 0.75 -12.05 3.21
C VAL A 370 -0.26 -12.45 2.15
N THR A 371 -1.06 -13.45 2.45
CA THR A 371 -2.10 -13.99 1.56
C THR A 371 -3.40 -14.18 2.32
N THR A 372 -4.51 -14.40 1.64
CA THR A 372 -5.78 -14.77 2.29
C THR A 372 -5.78 -16.24 2.62
N LEU A 373 -6.43 -16.61 3.74
CA LEU A 373 -6.84 -17.99 3.92
C LEU A 373 -7.89 -18.29 2.83
N GLU A 374 -7.59 -19.24 1.95
CA GLU A 374 -8.63 -19.79 1.07
C GLU A 374 -9.70 -20.35 2.00
N THR A 375 -10.83 -19.69 2.11
CA THR A 375 -12.04 -20.33 2.60
C THR A 375 -12.38 -21.36 1.52
N PRO A 376 -12.26 -22.67 1.80
CA PRO A 376 -12.68 -23.65 0.80
C PRO A 376 -14.11 -23.27 0.43
N PRO A 377 -14.46 -23.23 -0.86
CA PRO A 377 -15.83 -22.97 -1.25
C PRO A 377 -16.69 -23.92 -0.42
N LEU A 378 -17.76 -23.43 0.19
CA LEU A 378 -18.75 -24.25 0.84
C LEU A 378 -19.27 -25.23 -0.22
N THR A 379 -18.49 -26.26 -0.48
CA THR A 379 -18.95 -27.44 -1.19
C THR A 379 -19.93 -28.11 -0.24
N VAL A 380 -21.18 -27.67 -0.34
CA VAL A 380 -22.28 -28.51 0.06
C VAL A 380 -22.13 -29.76 -0.83
N GLU A 381 -21.44 -30.77 -0.32
CA GLU A 381 -21.51 -32.11 -0.89
C GLU A 381 -22.99 -32.53 -0.83
N THR A 382 -23.70 -32.25 -1.87
CA THR A 382 -24.93 -32.97 -2.17
C THR A 382 -24.51 -34.39 -2.53
N LYS A 383 -24.29 -35.23 -1.48
CA LYS A 383 -24.39 -36.68 -1.67
C LYS A 383 -25.70 -36.92 -2.39
N GLY A 384 -25.59 -37.44 -3.61
CA GLY A 384 -26.72 -37.66 -4.49
C GLY A 384 -27.87 -38.36 -3.77
N GLN A 385 -28.94 -37.60 -3.56
CA GLN A 385 -30.30 -38.10 -3.46
C GLN A 385 -31.22 -37.01 -4.06
N SER A 386 -31.85 -37.40 -5.11
CA SER A 386 -32.91 -36.68 -5.78
C SER A 386 -33.97 -36.22 -4.79
N SER A 387 -34.07 -34.89 -4.59
CA SER A 387 -35.29 -34.13 -4.33
C SER A 387 -34.99 -32.77 -3.76
N SER A 388 -34.62 -31.81 -4.58
CA SER A 388 -34.42 -30.39 -4.21
C SER A 388 -35.71 -29.59 -4.06
N LEU A 389 -36.88 -30.26 -4.00
CA LEU A 389 -38.16 -29.57 -3.76
C LEU A 389 -38.51 -29.43 -2.26
N GLY A 390 -37.81 -30.09 -1.36
CA GLY A 390 -38.17 -30.14 0.07
C GLY A 390 -37.90 -28.86 0.83
N GLY A 391 -36.79 -28.18 0.54
CA GLY A 391 -36.36 -26.96 1.28
C GLY A 391 -37.28 -25.75 1.05
N TYR A 392 -37.64 -25.51 -0.18
CA TYR A 392 -38.54 -24.42 -0.54
C TYR A 392 -39.98 -24.67 -0.10
N LEU A 393 -40.41 -25.97 -0.04
CA LEU A 393 -41.72 -26.36 0.48
C LEU A 393 -41.84 -26.13 1.98
N VAL A 394 -40.79 -26.33 2.77
CA VAL A 394 -40.81 -26.09 4.23
C VAL A 394 -40.90 -24.57 4.52
N TYR A 395 -40.17 -23.75 3.81
CA TYR A 395 -40.27 -22.28 3.95
C TYR A 395 -41.60 -21.73 3.41
N GLY A 396 -42.11 -22.28 2.31
CA GLY A 396 -43.43 -21.95 1.78
C GLY A 396 -44.57 -22.34 2.74
N ILE A 397 -44.47 -23.49 3.41
CA ILE A 397 -45.46 -23.95 4.40
C ILE A 397 -45.43 -23.11 5.66
N ILE A 398 -44.28 -22.68 6.16
CA ILE A 398 -44.16 -21.80 7.32
C ILE A 398 -44.76 -20.41 7.00
N ILE A 399 -44.53 -19.85 5.84
CA ILE A 399 -45.10 -18.57 5.44
C ILE A 399 -46.64 -18.71 5.25
N ALA A 400 -47.11 -19.79 4.64
CA ALA A 400 -48.54 -20.05 4.44
C ALA A 400 -49.27 -20.26 5.75
N THR A 401 -48.69 -20.95 6.75
CA THR A 401 -49.30 -21.15 8.07
C THR A 401 -49.36 -19.90 8.87
N VAL A 402 -48.34 -19.00 8.79
CA VAL A 402 -48.39 -17.70 9.49
C VAL A 402 -49.43 -16.78 8.85
N VAL A 403 -49.57 -16.73 7.54
CA VAL A 403 -50.58 -15.92 6.84
C VAL A 403 -51.99 -16.47 7.08
N ALA A 404 -52.15 -17.78 7.07
CA ALA A 404 -53.44 -18.42 7.37
C ALA A 404 -53.83 -18.23 8.85
N GLY A 405 -52.89 -18.31 9.80
CA GLY A 405 -53.10 -18.05 11.21
C GLY A 405 -53.53 -16.61 11.45
N ALA A 406 -52.89 -15.63 10.80
CA ALA A 406 -53.26 -14.22 10.87
C ALA A 406 -54.69 -13.97 10.30
N ALA A 407 -55.04 -14.62 9.16
CA ALA A 407 -56.37 -14.52 8.56
C ALA A 407 -57.49 -15.11 9.43
N ILE A 408 -57.20 -16.21 10.12
CA ILE A 408 -58.13 -16.87 11.05
C ILE A 408 -58.34 -15.99 12.30
N LEU A 409 -57.31 -15.40 12.85
CA LEU A 409 -57.40 -14.45 13.97
C LEU A 409 -58.19 -13.18 13.61
N ILE A 410 -58.03 -12.69 12.38
CA ILE A 410 -58.81 -11.53 11.89
C ILE A 410 -60.29 -11.91 11.71
N LYS A 411 -60.59 -13.16 11.24
CA LYS A 411 -61.96 -13.61 11.03
C LYS A 411 -62.68 -13.94 12.35
N ARG A 412 -61.99 -14.41 13.40
CA ARG A 412 -62.54 -14.64 14.74
C ARG A 412 -62.81 -13.36 15.53
N ARG A 413 -62.22 -12.21 15.16
CA ARG A 413 -62.51 -10.90 15.77
C ARG A 413 -63.66 -10.14 15.10
N LYS A 414 -64.22 -10.70 13.99
CA LYS A 414 -65.37 -10.11 13.29
C LYS A 414 -66.67 -10.84 13.57
N LYS A 415 -66.70 -11.86 14.44
CA LYS A 415 -67.87 -12.43 15.08
C LYS A 415 -67.88 -12.06 16.56
#